data_c4eebc003bfc0e4a7f323aeb03ad5de2
#
_entry.id   c4eebc003bfc0e4a7f323aeb03ad5de2
#
_cell.length_a   1.000
_cell.length_b   1.000
_cell.length_c   1.000
_cell.angle_alpha   90.00
_cell.angle_beta   90.00
_cell.angle_gamma   90.00
#
_symmetry.space_group_name_H-M   'P 1'
#
loop_
_entity.id
_entity.type
_entity.pdbx_description
1 polymer ?
#
loop_
_entity_poly.entity_id
_entity_poly.type
_entity_poly.pdbx_seq_one_letter_code
_entity_poly.pdbx_strand_id
1 'polypeptide(L)'
;MTFSLAPIAGFTNAAFRLMAVRGGADLTYTEMVSAAGLAHGSSPTRHLMEVLPGEGPVACQLFGSKPDELAFSAREVASLGRFVEINLNAGCPVPRITKEGAGSSLVKNPQLVHDLLAAMVAESGNVPVTLKTRPGPRPDKVLMLELLDAAETAGAKGLTLHARFTSQNHGGEVHLELLSELVRKAKIPVSGNGGVVDRKTADAMASTGISSIMVGRGALSNPYIFSELKGAEFEKPSPERLFRDNIDALVALHSQIAERFPSDRLPTLDFWVAGSVRTHLFRYFSGMRGAGEFRRRLMQLRTLDEILAATADLIRADRENPESV
;
A
#
# COMPACT_ATOMS: atom_id res chain seq x y z
N MET A 1 -12.39 15.22 4.65
CA MET A 1 -11.14 14.67 4.08
C MET A 1 -11.20 13.16 4.16
N THR A 2 -10.96 12.46 3.07
CA THR A 2 -10.87 10.99 3.02
C THR A 2 -9.42 10.53 3.16
N PHE A 3 -9.24 9.36 3.79
CA PHE A 3 -7.91 8.79 4.05
C PHE A 3 -7.82 7.38 3.47
N SER A 4 -6.76 7.12 2.70
CA SER A 4 -6.52 5.80 2.12
C SER A 4 -5.21 5.18 2.59
N LEU A 5 -5.16 3.84 2.66
CA LEU A 5 -3.93 3.10 2.90
C LEU A 5 -3.15 2.95 1.59
N ALA A 6 -1.90 3.41 1.58
CA ALA A 6 -1.02 3.29 0.41
C ALA A 6 -0.65 1.83 0.10
N PRO A 7 -0.48 1.46 -1.18
CA PRO A 7 0.08 0.18 -1.58
C PRO A 7 1.55 0.06 -1.14
N ILE A 8 1.89 -0.96 -0.34
CA ILE A 8 3.26 -1.23 0.11
C ILE A 8 3.53 -2.72 0.00
N ALA A 9 4.39 -3.11 -0.95
CA ALA A 9 4.77 -4.50 -1.17
C ALA A 9 5.34 -5.15 0.10
N GLY A 10 4.87 -6.35 0.41
CA GLY A 10 5.22 -7.12 1.60
C GLY A 10 4.52 -6.66 2.89
N PHE A 11 3.60 -5.67 2.81
CA PHE A 11 2.91 -5.14 3.98
C PHE A 11 1.39 -5.07 3.81
N THR A 12 0.89 -4.58 2.68
CA THR A 12 -0.54 -4.28 2.52
C THR A 12 -1.31 -5.44 1.89
N ASN A 13 -1.05 -6.67 2.38
CA ASN A 13 -1.89 -7.83 2.09
C ASN A 13 -3.31 -7.64 2.64
N ALA A 14 -4.24 -8.53 2.29
CA ALA A 14 -5.64 -8.42 2.70
C ALA A 14 -5.81 -8.37 4.23
N ALA A 15 -5.00 -9.11 4.98
CA ALA A 15 -5.03 -9.08 6.44
C ALA A 15 -4.71 -7.69 7.02
N PHE A 16 -3.66 -7.04 6.51
CA PHE A 16 -3.31 -5.70 6.98
C PHE A 16 -4.32 -4.64 6.50
N ARG A 17 -4.83 -4.76 5.27
CA ARG A 17 -5.88 -3.87 4.77
C ARG A 17 -7.14 -3.94 5.62
N LEU A 18 -7.57 -5.15 6.03
CA LEU A 18 -8.69 -5.34 6.95
C LEU A 18 -8.48 -4.60 8.28
N MET A 19 -7.27 -4.66 8.85
CA MET A 19 -6.93 -3.90 10.07
C MET A 19 -7.00 -2.39 9.83
N ALA A 20 -6.49 -1.90 8.70
CA ALA A 20 -6.54 -0.48 8.35
C ALA A 20 -8.00 0.02 8.18
N VAL A 21 -8.87 -0.78 7.59
CA VAL A 21 -10.31 -0.47 7.48
C VAL A 21 -10.97 -0.41 8.86
N ARG A 22 -10.70 -1.38 9.73
CA ARG A 22 -11.14 -1.35 11.15
C ARG A 22 -10.61 -0.12 11.87
N GLY A 23 -9.42 0.34 11.48
CA GLY A 23 -8.79 1.57 11.95
C GLY A 23 -9.29 2.85 11.29
N GLY A 24 -10.32 2.78 10.43
CA GLY A 24 -10.99 3.94 9.84
C GLY A 24 -10.48 4.37 8.45
N ALA A 25 -9.69 3.55 7.74
CA ALA A 25 -9.34 3.83 6.36
C ALA A 25 -10.60 3.80 5.45
N ASP A 26 -10.75 4.80 4.58
CA ASP A 26 -11.89 4.90 3.65
C ASP A 26 -11.68 4.08 2.38
N LEU A 27 -10.41 3.87 2.00
CA LEU A 27 -10.00 3.11 0.83
C LEU A 27 -8.67 2.44 1.12
N THR A 28 -8.48 1.23 0.65
CA THR A 28 -7.20 0.53 0.73
C THR A 28 -6.74 0.09 -0.64
N TYR A 29 -5.43 -0.12 -0.79
CA TYR A 29 -4.84 -0.58 -2.03
C TYR A 29 -4.21 -1.95 -1.82
N THR A 30 -4.35 -2.83 -2.82
CA THR A 30 -3.58 -4.10 -2.84
C THR A 30 -2.08 -3.80 -2.81
N GLU A 31 -1.26 -4.80 -2.55
CA GLU A 31 0.13 -4.76 -2.96
C GLU A 31 0.23 -4.59 -4.48
N MET A 32 1.43 -4.24 -4.98
CA MET A 32 1.64 -4.07 -6.43
C MET A 32 1.46 -5.41 -7.16
N VAL A 33 0.48 -5.49 -8.02
CA VAL A 33 0.15 -6.66 -8.85
C VAL A 33 0.84 -6.52 -10.20
N SER A 34 1.61 -7.54 -10.59
CA SER A 34 2.33 -7.55 -11.86
C SER A 34 1.39 -7.77 -13.04
N ALA A 35 1.34 -6.82 -13.99
CA ALA A 35 0.57 -6.99 -15.21
C ALA A 35 1.10 -8.17 -16.05
N ALA A 36 2.42 -8.29 -16.20
CA ALA A 36 3.03 -9.44 -16.85
C ALA A 36 2.70 -10.75 -16.11
N GLY A 37 2.73 -10.74 -14.77
CA GLY A 37 2.37 -11.90 -13.97
C GLY A 37 0.93 -12.37 -14.22
N LEU A 38 -0.02 -11.44 -14.30
CA LEU A 38 -1.42 -11.78 -14.63
C LEU A 38 -1.56 -12.30 -16.05
N ALA A 39 -0.94 -11.63 -17.04
CA ALA A 39 -0.99 -12.03 -18.44
C ALA A 39 -0.41 -13.43 -18.68
N HIS A 40 0.57 -13.83 -17.87
CA HIS A 40 1.17 -15.18 -17.93
C HIS A 40 0.58 -16.16 -16.92
N GLY A 41 -0.55 -15.87 -16.28
CA GLY A 41 -1.29 -16.81 -15.44
C GLY A 41 -0.63 -17.14 -14.10
N SER A 42 0.18 -16.22 -13.53
CA SER A 42 0.87 -16.43 -12.25
C SER A 42 -0.12 -16.51 -11.08
N SER A 43 -0.27 -17.68 -10.45
CA SER A 43 -1.08 -17.87 -9.24
C SER A 43 -0.64 -16.97 -8.08
N PRO A 44 0.65 -16.86 -7.73
CA PRO A 44 1.07 -15.96 -6.65
C PRO A 44 0.67 -14.50 -6.89
N THR A 45 0.63 -14.06 -8.15
CA THR A 45 0.17 -12.72 -8.52
C THR A 45 -1.33 -12.57 -8.26
N ARG A 46 -2.13 -13.60 -8.54
CA ARG A 46 -3.57 -13.62 -8.26
C ARG A 46 -3.88 -13.59 -6.76
N HIS A 47 -3.08 -14.24 -5.93
CA HIS A 47 -3.25 -14.21 -4.47
C HIS A 47 -3.15 -12.79 -3.89
N LEU A 48 -2.38 -11.88 -4.50
CA LEU A 48 -2.28 -10.48 -4.08
C LEU A 48 -3.60 -9.70 -4.25
N MET A 49 -4.49 -10.21 -5.09
CA MET A 49 -5.79 -9.60 -5.35
C MET A 49 -6.90 -10.10 -4.42
N GLU A 50 -6.60 -10.99 -3.46
CA GLU A 50 -7.61 -11.47 -2.51
C GLU A 50 -8.09 -10.33 -1.62
N VAL A 51 -9.39 -10.34 -1.35
CA VAL A 51 -10.11 -9.40 -0.49
C VAL A 51 -10.86 -10.20 0.56
N LEU A 52 -10.62 -9.92 1.83
CA LEU A 52 -11.28 -10.58 2.95
C LEU A 52 -12.68 -10.00 3.20
N PRO A 53 -13.61 -10.79 3.71
CA PRO A 53 -14.88 -10.28 4.20
C PRO A 53 -14.69 -9.17 5.25
N GLY A 54 -15.39 -8.05 5.07
CA GLY A 54 -15.27 -6.88 5.95
C GLY A 54 -14.15 -5.91 5.61
N GLU A 55 -13.28 -6.21 4.61
CA GLU A 55 -12.51 -5.15 3.98
C GLU A 55 -13.49 -4.18 3.31
N GLY A 56 -13.31 -2.89 3.50
CA GLY A 56 -14.12 -1.87 2.81
C GLY A 56 -13.78 -1.76 1.33
N PRO A 57 -13.93 -0.58 0.73
CA PRO A 57 -13.50 -0.35 -0.64
C PRO A 57 -12.02 -0.66 -0.84
N VAL A 58 -11.72 -1.48 -1.86
CA VAL A 58 -10.34 -1.86 -2.21
C VAL A 58 -10.04 -1.46 -3.65
N ALA A 59 -8.90 -0.81 -3.87
CA ALA A 59 -8.32 -0.55 -5.17
C ALA A 59 -7.25 -1.60 -5.50
N CYS A 60 -7.20 -2.06 -6.76
CA CYS A 60 -6.13 -2.93 -7.23
C CYS A 60 -5.02 -2.10 -7.86
N GLN A 61 -3.80 -2.16 -7.35
CA GLN A 61 -2.67 -1.48 -7.96
C GLN A 61 -1.90 -2.40 -8.90
N LEU A 62 -1.87 -2.03 -10.19
CA LEU A 62 -1.10 -2.70 -11.23
C LEU A 62 0.26 -2.02 -11.45
N PHE A 63 1.27 -2.79 -11.80
CA PHE A 63 2.52 -2.27 -12.37
C PHE A 63 2.91 -3.05 -13.62
N GLY A 64 3.50 -2.35 -14.57
CA GLY A 64 3.96 -2.87 -15.85
C GLY A 64 4.47 -1.74 -16.73
N SER A 65 5.01 -2.07 -17.89
CA SER A 65 5.53 -1.13 -18.89
C SER A 65 5.03 -1.43 -20.31
N LYS A 66 4.13 -2.41 -20.47
CA LYS A 66 3.56 -2.79 -21.77
C LYS A 66 2.05 -2.56 -21.77
N PRO A 67 1.53 -1.80 -22.77
CA PRO A 67 0.10 -1.50 -22.85
C PRO A 67 -0.77 -2.76 -22.91
N ASP A 68 -0.40 -3.76 -23.70
CA ASP A 68 -1.20 -4.99 -23.87
C ASP A 68 -1.35 -5.79 -22.57
N GLU A 69 -0.25 -5.91 -21.77
CA GLU A 69 -0.28 -6.60 -20.49
C GLU A 69 -1.14 -5.84 -19.46
N LEU A 70 -1.11 -4.50 -19.47
CA LEU A 70 -1.92 -3.67 -18.59
C LEU A 70 -3.39 -3.63 -19.02
N ALA A 71 -3.70 -3.61 -20.30
CA ALA A 71 -5.05 -3.76 -20.83
C ALA A 71 -5.67 -5.09 -20.41
N PHE A 72 -4.96 -6.21 -20.65
CA PHE A 72 -5.38 -7.53 -20.18
C PHE A 72 -5.65 -7.53 -18.68
N SER A 73 -4.71 -6.99 -17.88
CA SER A 73 -4.83 -6.98 -16.44
C SER A 73 -5.96 -6.11 -15.93
N ALA A 74 -6.23 -4.97 -16.57
CA ALA A 74 -7.35 -4.10 -16.23
C ALA A 74 -8.69 -4.81 -16.44
N ARG A 75 -8.85 -5.53 -17.55
CA ARG A 75 -10.03 -6.34 -17.84
C ARG A 75 -10.20 -7.47 -16.82
N GLU A 76 -9.13 -8.21 -16.50
CA GLU A 76 -9.17 -9.27 -15.48
C GLU A 76 -9.59 -8.71 -14.12
N VAL A 77 -8.99 -7.60 -13.66
CA VAL A 77 -9.33 -6.96 -12.39
C VAL A 77 -10.79 -6.49 -12.38
N ALA A 78 -11.25 -5.84 -13.46
CA ALA A 78 -12.63 -5.37 -13.58
C ALA A 78 -13.64 -6.52 -13.54
N SER A 79 -13.33 -7.66 -14.19
CA SER A 79 -14.20 -8.84 -14.24
C SER A 79 -14.44 -9.48 -12.87
N LEU A 80 -13.54 -9.27 -11.90
CA LEU A 80 -13.68 -9.80 -10.55
C LEU A 80 -14.80 -9.11 -9.75
N GLY A 81 -15.26 -7.92 -10.14
CA GLY A 81 -16.39 -7.20 -9.54
C GLY A 81 -16.21 -6.80 -8.06
N ARG A 82 -14.98 -6.80 -7.55
CA ARG A 82 -14.68 -6.56 -6.13
C ARG A 82 -13.76 -5.36 -5.87
N PHE A 83 -13.24 -4.74 -6.92
CA PHE A 83 -12.40 -3.56 -6.84
C PHE A 83 -13.15 -2.31 -7.26
N VAL A 84 -13.00 -1.23 -6.48
CA VAL A 84 -13.65 0.06 -6.75
C VAL A 84 -12.78 0.96 -7.62
N GLU A 85 -11.51 0.59 -7.84
CA GLU A 85 -10.52 1.36 -8.58
C GLU A 85 -9.41 0.45 -9.10
N ILE A 86 -8.88 0.76 -10.28
CA ILE A 86 -7.65 0.16 -10.83
C ILE A 86 -6.60 1.25 -10.91
N ASN A 87 -5.47 1.06 -10.23
CA ASN A 87 -4.44 2.10 -10.12
C ASN A 87 -3.16 1.70 -10.84
N LEU A 88 -2.61 2.58 -11.68
CA LEU A 88 -1.29 2.40 -12.27
C LEU A 88 -0.19 2.88 -11.33
N ASN A 89 0.78 2.01 -11.03
CA ASN A 89 1.98 2.40 -10.29
C ASN A 89 3.03 3.01 -11.22
N ALA A 90 3.24 4.32 -11.09
CA ALA A 90 4.33 5.06 -11.72
C ALA A 90 5.26 5.74 -10.70
N GLY A 91 5.39 5.17 -9.47
CA GLY A 91 6.14 5.83 -8.40
C GLY A 91 7.11 4.94 -7.62
N CYS A 92 7.06 3.61 -7.77
CA CYS A 92 7.91 2.68 -7.04
C CYS A 92 9.38 2.76 -7.52
N PRO A 93 10.36 3.08 -6.64
CA PRO A 93 11.76 3.23 -7.04
C PRO A 93 12.58 1.93 -6.94
N VAL A 94 11.96 0.81 -6.56
CA VAL A 94 12.66 -0.46 -6.33
C VAL A 94 13.36 -0.94 -7.61
N PRO A 95 14.66 -1.27 -7.57
CA PRO A 95 15.46 -1.62 -8.75
C PRO A 95 14.88 -2.76 -9.60
N ARG A 96 14.28 -3.78 -8.97
CA ARG A 96 13.62 -4.88 -9.67
C ARG A 96 12.49 -4.37 -10.59
N ILE A 97 11.71 -3.39 -10.13
CA ILE A 97 10.59 -2.82 -10.89
C ILE A 97 11.08 -1.85 -11.97
N THR A 98 12.04 -0.98 -11.60
CA THR A 98 12.51 0.05 -12.54
C THR A 98 13.38 -0.49 -13.68
N LYS A 99 14.06 -1.64 -13.49
CA LYS A 99 14.77 -2.34 -14.56
C LYS A 99 13.85 -2.91 -15.64
N GLU A 100 12.60 -3.21 -15.28
CA GLU A 100 11.56 -3.65 -16.21
C GLU A 100 10.85 -2.48 -16.93
N GLY A 101 11.32 -1.25 -16.75
CA GLY A 101 10.71 -0.05 -17.34
C GLY A 101 9.46 0.43 -16.58
N ALA A 102 9.05 -0.21 -15.48
CA ALA A 102 7.86 0.07 -14.70
C ALA A 102 8.14 0.96 -13.47
N GLY A 103 7.12 1.26 -12.68
CA GLY A 103 7.25 2.05 -11.47
C GLY A 103 7.78 3.46 -11.74
N SER A 104 8.73 3.93 -10.94
CA SER A 104 9.24 5.29 -11.07
C SER A 104 10.10 5.55 -12.32
N SER A 105 10.45 4.52 -13.11
CA SER A 105 11.05 4.73 -14.42
C SER A 105 10.08 5.39 -15.41
N LEU A 106 8.78 5.12 -15.26
CA LEU A 106 7.70 5.71 -16.07
C LEU A 106 7.62 7.24 -15.94
N VAL A 107 8.01 7.80 -14.79
CA VAL A 107 8.02 9.25 -14.55
C VAL A 107 8.81 10.02 -15.63
N LYS A 108 9.81 9.38 -16.25
CA LYS A 108 10.66 9.99 -17.27
C LYS A 108 10.02 10.01 -18.67
N ASN A 109 8.90 9.33 -18.85
CA ASN A 109 8.22 9.19 -20.14
C ASN A 109 6.70 9.37 -19.99
N PRO A 110 6.20 10.62 -19.91
CA PRO A 110 4.77 10.91 -19.79
C PRO A 110 3.93 10.33 -20.94
N GLN A 111 4.49 10.27 -22.17
CA GLN A 111 3.77 9.67 -23.30
C GLN A 111 3.50 8.17 -23.07
N LEU A 112 4.48 7.42 -22.55
CA LEU A 112 4.25 6.02 -22.20
C LEU A 112 3.22 5.90 -21.07
N VAL A 113 3.23 6.79 -20.08
CA VAL A 113 2.21 6.81 -19.01
C VAL A 113 0.81 7.01 -19.61
N HIS A 114 0.65 7.94 -20.58
CA HIS A 114 -0.59 8.13 -21.32
C HIS A 114 -1.04 6.81 -21.98
N ASP A 115 -0.15 6.19 -22.77
CA ASP A 115 -0.48 4.99 -23.56
C ASP A 115 -0.88 3.80 -22.65
N LEU A 116 -0.19 3.64 -21.52
CA LEU A 116 -0.51 2.63 -20.52
C LEU A 116 -1.88 2.88 -19.87
N LEU A 117 -2.16 4.13 -19.47
CA LEU A 117 -3.45 4.51 -18.87
C LEU A 117 -4.59 4.37 -19.87
N ALA A 118 -4.40 4.82 -21.12
CA ALA A 118 -5.41 4.70 -22.19
C ALA A 118 -5.77 3.22 -22.45
N ALA A 119 -4.76 2.35 -22.49
CA ALA A 119 -4.96 0.92 -22.65
C ALA A 119 -5.74 0.30 -21.45
N MET A 120 -5.44 0.72 -20.22
CA MET A 120 -6.18 0.29 -19.04
C MET A 120 -7.62 0.81 -19.04
N VAL A 121 -7.84 2.07 -19.38
CA VAL A 121 -9.18 2.70 -19.43
C VAL A 121 -10.08 2.01 -20.47
N ALA A 122 -9.52 1.65 -21.61
CA ALA A 122 -10.28 0.95 -22.67
C ALA A 122 -10.82 -0.42 -22.22
N GLU A 123 -10.17 -1.08 -21.27
CA GLU A 123 -10.49 -2.43 -20.84
C GLU A 123 -11.05 -2.52 -19.39
N SER A 124 -11.07 -1.42 -18.65
CA SER A 124 -11.52 -1.41 -17.26
C SER A 124 -13.05 -1.44 -17.06
N GLY A 125 -13.82 -1.38 -18.15
CA GLY A 125 -15.28 -1.29 -18.08
C GLY A 125 -15.73 -0.05 -17.28
N ASN A 126 -16.51 -0.27 -16.25
CA ASN A 126 -17.00 0.81 -15.37
C ASN A 126 -16.07 1.09 -14.16
N VAL A 127 -14.98 0.35 -13.99
CA VAL A 127 -14.05 0.55 -12.88
C VAL A 127 -13.11 1.70 -13.21
N PRO A 128 -13.08 2.78 -12.41
CA PRO A 128 -12.22 3.95 -12.68
C PRO A 128 -10.75 3.57 -12.62
N VAL A 129 -9.98 4.10 -13.58
CA VAL A 129 -8.52 3.98 -13.62
C VAL A 129 -7.90 5.25 -13.04
N THR A 130 -6.86 5.10 -12.23
CA THR A 130 -6.13 6.22 -11.60
C THR A 130 -4.62 6.04 -11.74
N LEU A 131 -3.88 7.13 -11.51
CA LEU A 131 -2.42 7.15 -11.55
C LEU A 131 -1.84 7.39 -10.15
N LYS A 132 -0.85 6.59 -9.72
CA LYS A 132 -0.01 6.94 -8.56
C LYS A 132 1.42 7.18 -9.00
N THR A 133 1.91 8.41 -8.82
CA THR A 133 3.20 8.85 -9.36
C THR A 133 4.03 9.70 -8.38
N ARG A 134 5.13 10.24 -8.86
CA ARG A 134 6.04 11.19 -8.19
C ARG A 134 6.21 12.44 -9.05
N PRO A 135 6.74 13.58 -8.48
CA PRO A 135 6.89 14.83 -9.22
C PRO A 135 7.85 14.76 -10.40
N GLY A 136 8.83 13.88 -10.31
CA GLY A 136 9.89 13.77 -11.30
C GLY A 136 11.00 12.82 -10.82
N PRO A 137 12.02 12.57 -11.66
CA PRO A 137 13.16 11.76 -11.26
C PRO A 137 14.03 12.44 -10.20
N ARG A 138 14.17 13.77 -10.23
CA ARG A 138 14.96 14.59 -9.31
C ARG A 138 14.51 16.07 -9.35
N PRO A 139 14.90 16.92 -8.38
CA PRO A 139 14.39 18.30 -8.26
C PRO A 139 14.62 19.19 -9.49
N ASP A 140 15.72 19.00 -10.21
CA ASP A 140 16.04 19.74 -11.44
C ASP A 140 15.26 19.22 -12.68
N LYS A 141 14.45 18.19 -12.53
CA LYS A 141 13.60 17.63 -13.59
C LYS A 141 12.21 17.27 -13.04
N VAL A 142 11.36 18.28 -12.93
CA VAL A 142 9.94 18.15 -12.55
C VAL A 142 9.13 17.82 -13.79
N LEU A 143 8.29 16.79 -13.74
CA LEU A 143 7.46 16.30 -14.85
C LEU A 143 6.01 16.05 -14.41
N MET A 144 5.61 16.57 -13.25
CA MET A 144 4.28 16.27 -12.68
C MET A 144 3.13 16.84 -13.50
N LEU A 145 3.33 17.96 -14.22
CA LEU A 145 2.28 18.56 -15.04
C LEU A 145 2.11 17.79 -16.35
N GLU A 146 3.19 17.32 -16.93
CA GLU A 146 3.14 16.43 -18.11
C GLU A 146 2.52 15.07 -17.75
N LEU A 147 2.76 14.57 -16.54
CA LEU A 147 2.12 13.35 -16.04
C LEU A 147 0.63 13.56 -15.72
N LEU A 148 0.25 14.76 -15.26
CA LEU A 148 -1.15 15.15 -15.09
C LEU A 148 -1.87 15.19 -16.43
N ASP A 149 -1.30 15.88 -17.42
CA ASP A 149 -1.87 15.96 -18.76
C ASP A 149 -2.01 14.57 -19.40
N ALA A 150 -0.99 13.72 -19.25
CA ALA A 150 -1.03 12.33 -19.69
C ALA A 150 -2.18 11.54 -19.02
N ALA A 151 -2.40 11.73 -17.73
CA ALA A 151 -3.47 11.06 -17.00
C ALA A 151 -4.85 11.56 -17.43
N GLU A 152 -5.03 12.87 -17.54
CA GLU A 152 -6.31 13.50 -17.94
C GLU A 152 -6.70 13.13 -19.37
N THR A 153 -5.76 13.22 -20.31
CA THR A 153 -6.02 12.93 -21.73
C THR A 153 -6.24 11.45 -22.01
N ALA A 154 -5.61 10.55 -21.21
CA ALA A 154 -5.88 9.11 -21.23
C ALA A 154 -7.23 8.72 -20.59
N GLY A 155 -7.94 9.64 -19.92
CA GLY A 155 -9.23 9.39 -19.30
C GLY A 155 -9.16 8.86 -17.87
N ALA A 156 -8.00 8.96 -17.19
CA ALA A 156 -7.87 8.61 -15.77
C ALA A 156 -8.80 9.47 -14.89
N LYS A 157 -9.30 8.88 -13.79
CA LYS A 157 -10.27 9.50 -12.89
C LYS A 157 -9.68 10.10 -11.62
N GLY A 158 -8.36 10.03 -11.46
CA GLY A 158 -7.66 10.61 -10.31
C GLY A 158 -6.15 10.41 -10.39
N LEU A 159 -5.43 11.22 -9.64
CA LEU A 159 -3.97 11.18 -9.54
C LEU A 159 -3.54 11.25 -8.08
N THR A 160 -2.71 10.31 -7.65
CA THR A 160 -2.04 10.37 -6.33
C THR A 160 -0.58 10.78 -6.55
N LEU A 161 -0.17 11.90 -5.96
CA LEU A 161 1.22 12.36 -5.99
C LEU A 161 1.94 12.00 -4.68
N HIS A 162 2.94 11.11 -4.75
CA HIS A 162 3.92 11.01 -3.67
C HIS A 162 4.89 12.18 -3.80
N ALA A 163 4.74 13.18 -2.96
CA ALA A 163 5.45 14.46 -3.05
C ALA A 163 6.93 14.38 -2.67
N ARG A 164 7.63 13.37 -3.20
CA ARG A 164 9.10 13.16 -3.17
C ARG A 164 9.58 12.72 -4.53
N PHE A 165 10.70 13.26 -4.98
CA PHE A 165 11.34 12.84 -6.21
C PHE A 165 11.84 11.38 -6.13
N THR A 166 12.01 10.73 -7.30
CA THR A 166 12.51 9.35 -7.33
C THR A 166 13.86 9.21 -6.64
N SER A 167 14.76 10.18 -6.83
CA SER A 167 16.10 10.22 -6.22
C SER A 167 16.10 10.26 -4.68
N GLN A 168 15.00 10.74 -4.06
CA GLN A 168 14.83 10.76 -2.61
C GLN A 168 14.42 9.41 -2.02
N ASN A 169 14.04 8.44 -2.86
CA ASN A 169 13.46 7.16 -2.44
C ASN A 169 12.28 7.37 -1.46
N HIS A 170 12.50 7.16 -0.17
CA HIS A 170 11.49 7.33 0.89
C HIS A 170 11.95 8.29 1.99
N GLY A 171 13.11 8.93 1.83
CA GLY A 171 13.68 9.90 2.76
C GLY A 171 13.52 11.35 2.30
N GLY A 172 14.08 12.27 3.08
CA GLY A 172 14.08 13.69 2.75
C GLY A 172 12.71 14.37 2.89
N GLU A 173 12.68 15.62 2.47
CA GLU A 173 11.54 16.51 2.58
C GLU A 173 10.38 16.09 1.65
N VAL A 174 9.15 16.39 2.09
CA VAL A 174 7.93 16.27 1.29
C VAL A 174 7.63 17.64 0.68
N HIS A 175 7.55 17.70 -0.63
CA HIS A 175 7.36 18.93 -1.41
C HIS A 175 5.86 19.30 -1.50
N LEU A 176 5.31 19.89 -0.43
CA LEU A 176 3.89 20.27 -0.38
C LEU A 176 3.53 21.37 -1.38
N GLU A 177 4.48 22.23 -1.73
CA GLU A 177 4.32 23.25 -2.77
C GLU A 177 3.98 22.66 -4.13
N LEU A 178 4.56 21.50 -4.47
CA LEU A 178 4.26 20.79 -5.72
C LEU A 178 2.84 20.20 -5.72
N LEU A 179 2.34 19.75 -4.55
CA LEU A 179 0.94 19.34 -4.42
C LEU A 179 0.00 20.51 -4.66
N SER A 180 0.27 21.67 -4.06
CA SER A 180 -0.54 22.89 -4.25
C SER A 180 -0.54 23.36 -5.71
N GLU A 181 0.60 23.26 -6.38
CA GLU A 181 0.70 23.57 -7.80
C GLU A 181 -0.10 22.59 -8.66
N LEU A 182 0.03 21.30 -8.39
CA LEU A 182 -0.69 20.24 -9.12
C LEU A 182 -2.20 20.41 -8.98
N VAL A 183 -2.70 20.65 -7.77
CA VAL A 183 -4.13 20.86 -7.48
C VAL A 183 -4.69 22.04 -8.28
N ARG A 184 -3.96 23.17 -8.36
CA ARG A 184 -4.41 24.33 -9.15
C ARG A 184 -4.55 24.08 -10.64
N LYS A 185 -3.87 23.07 -11.18
CA LYS A 185 -3.86 22.74 -12.61
C LYS A 185 -4.76 21.57 -12.96
N ALA A 186 -5.03 20.69 -12.00
CA ALA A 186 -5.76 19.45 -12.20
C ALA A 186 -7.26 19.67 -12.46
N LYS A 187 -7.80 18.93 -13.44
CA LYS A 187 -9.23 18.78 -13.70
C LYS A 187 -9.79 17.50 -13.08
N ILE A 188 -8.93 16.60 -12.65
CA ILE A 188 -9.27 15.36 -11.94
C ILE A 188 -8.88 15.47 -10.44
N PRO A 189 -9.52 14.70 -9.55
CA PRO A 189 -9.15 14.68 -8.13
C PRO A 189 -7.67 14.34 -7.91
N VAL A 190 -7.01 15.12 -7.05
CA VAL A 190 -5.62 14.90 -6.64
C VAL A 190 -5.57 14.43 -5.19
N SER A 191 -4.87 13.32 -4.95
CA SER A 191 -4.57 12.81 -3.62
C SER A 191 -3.12 13.08 -3.27
N GLY A 192 -2.87 13.50 -2.02
CA GLY A 192 -1.51 13.70 -1.50
C GLY A 192 -0.97 12.45 -0.79
N ASN A 193 0.31 12.13 -1.02
CA ASN A 193 0.99 11.05 -0.33
C ASN A 193 2.40 11.45 0.10
N GLY A 194 2.82 10.98 1.27
CA GLY A 194 4.16 11.16 1.80
C GLY A 194 4.20 11.91 3.14
N GLY A 195 4.96 11.38 4.11
CA GLY A 195 5.26 12.06 5.37
C GLY A 195 4.15 12.15 6.41
N VAL A 196 2.94 11.65 6.13
CA VAL A 196 1.84 11.69 7.10
C VAL A 196 2.03 10.60 8.15
N VAL A 197 2.19 11.03 9.40
CA VAL A 197 2.42 10.18 10.58
C VAL A 197 1.57 10.59 11.79
N ASP A 198 0.94 11.78 11.74
CA ASP A 198 0.10 12.36 12.78
C ASP A 198 -0.86 13.41 12.20
N ARG A 199 -1.70 13.97 13.05
CA ARG A 199 -2.67 14.98 12.67
C ARG A 199 -2.01 16.25 12.11
N LYS A 200 -0.91 16.70 12.70
CA LYS A 200 -0.19 17.90 12.25
C LYS A 200 0.30 17.78 10.82
N THR A 201 0.89 16.63 10.49
CA THR A 201 1.39 16.35 9.13
C THR A 201 0.25 16.11 8.13
N ALA A 202 -0.90 15.59 8.58
CA ALA A 202 -2.09 15.47 7.76
C ALA A 202 -2.72 16.83 7.45
N ASP A 203 -2.85 17.72 8.46
CA ASP A 203 -3.38 19.06 8.28
C ASP A 203 -2.50 19.92 7.35
N ALA A 204 -1.17 19.79 7.47
CA ALA A 204 -0.24 20.42 6.55
C ALA A 204 -0.40 19.90 5.09
N MET A 205 -0.64 18.62 4.91
CA MET A 205 -0.91 18.06 3.59
C MET A 205 -2.29 18.50 3.06
N ALA A 206 -3.31 18.53 3.91
CA ALA A 206 -4.67 18.96 3.56
C ALA A 206 -4.71 20.45 3.12
N SER A 207 -3.87 21.30 3.70
CA SER A 207 -3.78 22.73 3.33
C SER A 207 -3.34 22.98 1.89
N THR A 208 -2.82 21.98 1.20
CA THR A 208 -2.48 22.06 -0.24
C THR A 208 -3.69 22.06 -1.16
N GLY A 209 -4.90 21.78 -0.65
CA GLY A 209 -6.15 21.75 -1.42
C GLY A 209 -6.46 20.40 -2.07
N ILE A 210 -5.74 19.34 -1.72
CA ILE A 210 -6.00 17.98 -2.20
C ILE A 210 -7.37 17.44 -1.77
N SER A 211 -7.89 16.48 -2.52
CA SER A 211 -9.19 15.84 -2.25
C SER A 211 -9.11 14.72 -1.20
N SER A 212 -7.95 14.05 -1.08
CA SER A 212 -7.74 12.95 -0.13
C SER A 212 -6.27 12.78 0.24
N ILE A 213 -6.01 12.09 1.35
CA ILE A 213 -4.67 11.80 1.86
C ILE A 213 -4.43 10.29 1.82
N MET A 214 -3.33 9.88 1.16
CA MET A 214 -2.88 8.50 1.15
C MET A 214 -1.76 8.32 2.18
N VAL A 215 -1.98 7.47 3.19
CA VAL A 215 -1.04 7.19 4.27
C VAL A 215 -0.28 5.90 3.98
N GLY A 216 1.04 5.98 4.02
CA GLY A 216 1.90 4.80 3.82
C GLY A 216 2.52 4.32 5.14
N ARG A 217 3.79 4.60 5.34
CA ARG A 217 4.58 4.10 6.48
C ARG A 217 4.03 4.48 7.86
N GLY A 218 3.30 5.60 7.96
CA GLY A 218 2.62 5.99 9.20
C GLY A 218 1.62 4.94 9.70
N ALA A 219 0.99 4.20 8.79
CA ALA A 219 0.05 3.15 9.15
C ALA A 219 0.70 1.82 9.56
N LEU A 220 1.99 1.58 9.23
CA LEU A 220 2.60 0.26 9.41
C LEU A 220 2.81 -0.15 10.88
N SER A 221 3.03 0.81 11.76
CA SER A 221 3.11 0.59 13.22
C SER A 221 1.80 0.83 13.93
N ASN A 222 0.87 1.50 13.27
CA ASN A 222 -0.44 1.84 13.80
C ASN A 222 -1.48 1.83 12.67
N PRO A 223 -2.08 0.67 12.34
CA PRO A 223 -3.13 0.60 11.31
C PRO A 223 -4.40 1.40 11.68
N TYR A 224 -4.53 1.84 12.94
CA TYR A 224 -5.62 2.68 13.44
C TYR A 224 -5.35 4.19 13.33
N ILE A 225 -4.24 4.60 12.71
CA ILE A 225 -3.90 6.01 12.47
C ILE A 225 -5.03 6.79 11.77
N PHE A 226 -5.82 6.12 10.94
CA PHE A 226 -6.91 6.77 10.19
C PHE A 226 -7.99 7.34 11.10
N SER A 227 -8.34 6.67 12.20
CA SER A 227 -9.25 7.19 13.23
C SER A 227 -8.65 8.40 13.94
N GLU A 228 -7.35 8.35 14.28
CA GLU A 228 -6.62 9.49 14.86
C GLU A 228 -6.65 10.70 13.93
N LEU A 229 -6.36 10.49 12.64
CA LEU A 229 -6.34 11.57 11.63
C LEU A 229 -7.72 12.18 11.39
N LYS A 230 -8.79 11.41 11.58
CA LYS A 230 -10.18 11.89 11.51
C LYS A 230 -10.64 12.61 12.78
N GLY A 231 -9.86 12.55 13.86
CA GLY A 231 -10.23 13.09 15.16
C GLY A 231 -11.34 12.29 15.84
N ALA A 232 -11.49 11.01 15.50
CA ALA A 232 -12.44 10.13 16.16
C ALA A 232 -11.94 9.76 17.56
N GLU A 233 -12.85 9.72 18.53
CA GLU A 233 -12.55 9.09 19.82
C GLU A 233 -12.46 7.58 19.62
N PHE A 234 -11.30 7.00 19.87
CA PHE A 234 -11.12 5.56 19.83
C PHE A 234 -10.00 5.15 20.78
N GLU A 235 -10.11 3.94 21.29
CA GLU A 235 -9.04 3.33 22.09
C GLU A 235 -8.04 2.65 21.15
N LYS A 236 -6.80 3.12 21.15
CA LYS A 236 -5.73 2.51 20.37
C LYS A 236 -5.47 1.08 20.87
N PRO A 237 -5.59 0.06 20.01
CA PRO A 237 -5.32 -1.31 20.41
C PRO A 237 -3.89 -1.48 20.92
N SER A 238 -3.74 -2.32 21.95
CA SER A 238 -2.40 -2.71 22.43
C SER A 238 -1.62 -3.44 21.34
N PRO A 239 -0.27 -3.42 21.39
CA PRO A 239 0.57 -4.19 20.47
C PRO A 239 0.20 -5.68 20.41
N GLU A 240 -0.18 -6.26 21.54
CA GLU A 240 -0.63 -7.67 21.62
C GLU A 240 -1.93 -7.91 20.89
N ARG A 241 -2.88 -6.97 20.98
CA ARG A 241 -4.14 -7.06 20.24
C ARG A 241 -3.91 -6.90 18.75
N LEU A 242 -3.11 -5.91 18.33
CA LEU A 242 -2.74 -5.75 16.92
C LEU A 242 -2.09 -7.02 16.35
N PHE A 243 -1.23 -7.64 17.12
CA PHE A 243 -0.57 -8.88 16.73
C PHE A 243 -1.57 -10.04 16.56
N ARG A 244 -2.47 -10.23 17.52
CA ARG A 244 -3.49 -11.28 17.48
C ARG A 244 -4.45 -11.06 16.30
N ASP A 245 -4.99 -9.86 16.17
CA ASP A 245 -5.90 -9.51 15.09
C ASP A 245 -5.25 -9.73 13.70
N ASN A 246 -3.93 -9.47 13.58
CA ASN A 246 -3.19 -9.71 12.35
C ASN A 246 -3.02 -11.20 12.05
N ILE A 247 -2.73 -12.03 13.05
CA ILE A 247 -2.67 -13.50 12.90
C ILE A 247 -4.02 -14.04 12.46
N ASP A 248 -5.11 -13.67 13.13
CA ASP A 248 -6.46 -14.15 12.80
C ASP A 248 -6.83 -13.81 11.35
N ALA A 249 -6.52 -12.59 10.91
CA ALA A 249 -6.75 -12.17 9.54
C ALA A 249 -5.85 -12.91 8.54
N LEU A 250 -4.60 -13.22 8.89
CA LEU A 250 -3.70 -14.01 8.06
C LEU A 250 -4.17 -15.46 7.93
N VAL A 251 -4.66 -16.07 9.00
CA VAL A 251 -5.26 -17.42 8.98
C VAL A 251 -6.46 -17.44 8.04
N ALA A 252 -7.35 -16.45 8.16
CA ALA A 252 -8.51 -16.31 7.28
C ALA A 252 -8.09 -16.15 5.81
N LEU A 253 -7.07 -15.32 5.53
CA LEU A 253 -6.55 -15.10 4.19
C LEU A 253 -5.97 -16.39 3.58
N HIS A 254 -5.15 -17.12 4.35
CA HIS A 254 -4.59 -18.40 3.87
C HIS A 254 -5.69 -19.40 3.53
N SER A 255 -6.71 -19.54 4.40
CA SER A 255 -7.83 -20.44 4.18
C SER A 255 -8.62 -20.05 2.92
N GLN A 256 -8.89 -18.75 2.74
CA GLN A 256 -9.60 -18.25 1.54
C GLN A 256 -8.80 -18.51 0.25
N ILE A 257 -7.47 -18.32 0.27
CA ILE A 257 -6.61 -18.64 -0.88
C ILE A 257 -6.63 -20.12 -1.17
N ALA A 258 -6.50 -20.98 -0.15
CA ALA A 258 -6.53 -22.44 -0.32
C ALA A 258 -7.86 -22.93 -0.90
N GLU A 259 -8.98 -22.35 -0.49
CA GLU A 259 -10.30 -22.68 -1.01
C GLU A 259 -10.49 -22.20 -2.45
N ARG A 260 -10.05 -20.98 -2.77
CA ARG A 260 -10.23 -20.38 -4.10
C ARG A 260 -9.26 -20.95 -5.16
N PHE A 261 -8.07 -21.37 -4.73
CA PHE A 261 -7.02 -21.90 -5.60
C PHE A 261 -6.58 -23.30 -5.15
N PRO A 262 -7.46 -24.31 -5.18
CA PRO A 262 -7.20 -25.63 -4.60
C PRO A 262 -6.08 -26.42 -5.31
N SER A 263 -5.73 -26.03 -6.53
CA SER A 263 -4.61 -26.63 -7.29
C SER A 263 -3.25 -26.03 -6.95
N ASP A 264 -3.22 -24.91 -6.23
CA ASP A 264 -1.98 -24.21 -5.90
C ASP A 264 -1.28 -24.88 -4.71
N ARG A 265 0.04 -25.03 -4.84
CA ARG A 265 0.87 -25.50 -3.72
C ARG A 265 1.16 -24.34 -2.76
N LEU A 266 0.27 -24.12 -1.80
CA LEU A 266 0.51 -23.17 -0.73
C LEU A 266 1.49 -23.75 0.30
N PRO A 267 2.32 -22.92 0.96
CA PRO A 267 3.03 -23.30 2.17
C PRO A 267 2.04 -23.74 3.26
N THR A 268 2.49 -24.52 4.24
CA THR A 268 1.66 -24.83 5.41
C THR A 268 1.19 -23.55 6.08
N LEU A 269 0.02 -23.58 6.69
CA LEU A 269 -0.57 -22.44 7.37
C LEU A 269 0.42 -21.81 8.37
N ASP A 270 1.04 -22.64 9.21
CA ASP A 270 2.01 -22.22 10.21
C ASP A 270 3.20 -21.45 9.59
N PHE A 271 3.83 -22.02 8.59
CA PHE A 271 4.97 -21.42 7.90
C PHE A 271 4.59 -20.12 7.19
N TRP A 272 3.41 -20.08 6.56
CA TRP A 272 2.92 -18.93 5.82
C TRP A 272 2.57 -17.75 6.74
N VAL A 273 1.85 -18.03 7.85
CA VAL A 273 1.50 -17.03 8.86
C VAL A 273 2.76 -16.51 9.54
N ALA A 274 3.67 -17.40 9.96
CA ALA A 274 4.94 -17.01 10.55
C ALA A 274 5.77 -16.10 9.63
N GLY A 275 5.81 -16.39 8.35
CA GLY A 275 6.48 -15.55 7.34
C GLY A 275 5.85 -14.18 7.18
N SER A 276 4.53 -14.13 7.09
CA SER A 276 3.75 -12.92 6.81
C SER A 276 3.69 -11.97 8.02
N VAL A 277 3.42 -12.49 9.22
CA VAL A 277 3.28 -11.68 10.43
C VAL A 277 4.60 -11.03 10.86
N ARG A 278 5.72 -11.67 10.57
CA ARG A 278 7.06 -11.21 10.94
C ARG A 278 7.36 -9.78 10.44
N THR A 279 6.84 -9.44 9.27
CA THR A 279 7.01 -8.12 8.65
C THR A 279 6.37 -7.00 9.49
N HIS A 280 5.30 -7.30 10.21
CA HIS A 280 4.55 -6.35 11.04
C HIS A 280 5.01 -6.33 12.50
N LEU A 281 5.40 -7.48 13.04
CA LEU A 281 5.70 -7.64 14.46
C LEU A 281 6.68 -6.63 15.02
N PHE A 282 7.83 -6.46 14.39
CA PHE A 282 8.83 -5.51 14.92
C PHE A 282 8.40 -4.04 14.82
N ARG A 283 7.29 -3.75 14.14
CA ARG A 283 6.69 -2.41 14.12
C ARG A 283 5.67 -2.24 15.24
N TYR A 284 4.86 -3.27 15.51
CA TYR A 284 3.88 -3.22 16.60
C TYR A 284 4.55 -3.11 17.97
N PHE A 285 5.67 -3.81 18.15
CA PHE A 285 6.43 -3.84 19.37
C PHE A 285 7.63 -2.87 19.40
N SER A 286 7.72 -1.95 18.44
CA SER A 286 8.77 -0.93 18.44
C SER A 286 8.58 0.01 19.63
N GLY A 287 9.68 0.28 20.38
CA GLY A 287 9.63 1.10 21.59
C GLY A 287 9.50 0.31 22.87
N MET A 288 9.14 -0.99 22.83
CA MET A 288 9.19 -1.85 24.02
C MET A 288 10.62 -2.21 24.39
N ARG A 289 10.85 -2.44 25.70
CA ARG A 289 12.14 -2.89 26.19
C ARG A 289 12.49 -4.25 25.58
N GLY A 290 13.72 -4.41 25.09
CA GLY A 290 14.16 -5.64 24.43
C GLY A 290 13.73 -5.78 22.96
N ALA A 291 13.02 -4.80 22.38
CA ALA A 291 12.57 -4.85 20.99
C ALA A 291 13.69 -5.12 19.97
N GLY A 292 14.90 -4.61 20.23
CA GLY A 292 16.06 -4.84 19.37
C GLY A 292 16.54 -6.29 19.37
N GLU A 293 16.56 -6.95 20.53
CA GLU A 293 16.90 -8.37 20.68
C GLU A 293 15.79 -9.25 20.11
N PHE A 294 14.54 -8.93 20.45
CA PHE A 294 13.37 -9.59 19.89
C PHE A 294 13.40 -9.60 18.35
N ARG A 295 13.72 -8.46 17.72
CA ARG A 295 13.86 -8.38 16.26
C ARG A 295 14.91 -9.36 15.71
N ARG A 296 16.07 -9.45 16.36
CA ARG A 296 17.13 -10.39 15.95
C ARG A 296 16.67 -11.85 16.08
N ARG A 297 16.04 -12.20 17.22
CA ARG A 297 15.48 -13.53 17.49
C ARG A 297 14.39 -13.88 16.48
N LEU A 298 13.48 -12.95 16.19
CA LEU A 298 12.35 -13.12 15.26
C LEU A 298 12.79 -13.54 13.85
N MET A 299 13.95 -13.09 13.39
CA MET A 299 14.49 -13.45 12.08
C MET A 299 14.92 -14.93 11.97
N GLN A 300 15.13 -15.60 13.09
CA GLN A 300 15.56 -17.01 13.17
C GLN A 300 14.40 -17.99 13.37
N LEU A 301 13.27 -17.52 13.91
CA LEU A 301 12.10 -18.34 14.19
C LEU A 301 11.44 -18.79 12.87
N ARG A 302 10.86 -19.99 12.87
CA ARG A 302 10.26 -20.58 11.65
C ARG A 302 8.79 -20.93 11.81
N THR A 303 8.34 -21.17 13.04
CA THR A 303 6.98 -21.59 13.35
C THR A 303 6.20 -20.47 14.04
N LEU A 304 4.88 -20.54 13.95
CA LEU A 304 4.00 -19.61 14.65
C LEU A 304 4.14 -19.75 16.17
N ASP A 305 4.26 -20.98 16.66
CA ASP A 305 4.43 -21.23 18.11
C ASP A 305 5.71 -20.59 18.66
N GLU A 306 6.83 -20.68 17.93
CA GLU A 306 8.08 -20.01 18.31
C GLU A 306 7.90 -18.49 18.37
N ILE A 307 7.16 -17.91 17.41
CA ILE A 307 6.87 -16.47 17.35
C ILE A 307 5.97 -16.06 18.51
N LEU A 308 4.93 -16.83 18.80
CA LEU A 308 4.02 -16.59 19.93
C LEU A 308 4.76 -16.63 21.27
N ALA A 309 5.60 -17.64 21.48
CA ALA A 309 6.43 -17.77 22.69
C ALA A 309 7.39 -16.58 22.84
N ALA A 310 8.12 -16.21 21.78
CA ALA A 310 9.05 -15.09 21.84
C ALA A 310 8.35 -13.75 22.07
N THR A 311 7.13 -13.59 21.54
CA THR A 311 6.31 -12.39 21.75
C THR A 311 5.82 -12.31 23.19
N ALA A 312 5.39 -13.43 23.78
CA ALA A 312 5.00 -13.50 25.18
C ALA A 312 6.16 -13.17 26.15
N ASP A 313 7.38 -13.64 25.82
CA ASP A 313 8.60 -13.31 26.59
C ASP A 313 8.88 -11.79 26.55
N LEU A 314 8.79 -11.15 25.38
CA LEU A 314 8.98 -9.70 25.22
C LEU A 314 7.98 -8.91 26.08
N ILE A 315 6.69 -9.25 25.97
CA ILE A 315 5.61 -8.59 26.71
C ILE A 315 5.82 -8.72 28.22
N ARG A 316 6.23 -9.91 28.69
CA ARG A 316 6.52 -10.15 30.11
C ARG A 316 7.68 -9.28 30.59
N ALA A 317 8.78 -9.26 29.85
CA ALA A 317 9.97 -8.47 30.18
C ALA A 317 9.69 -6.96 30.22
N ASP A 318 8.81 -6.46 29.36
CA ASP A 318 8.40 -5.06 29.35
C ASP A 318 7.54 -4.70 30.58
N ARG A 319 6.62 -5.59 30.99
CA ARG A 319 5.74 -5.39 32.17
C ARG A 319 6.48 -5.48 33.51
N GLU A 320 7.49 -6.34 33.62
CA GLU A 320 8.25 -6.53 34.84
C GLU A 320 9.19 -5.35 35.17
N ASN A 321 9.45 -4.45 34.24
CA ASN A 321 10.32 -3.29 34.40
C ASN A 321 9.78 -2.02 33.73
N PRO A 322 8.71 -1.41 34.26
CA PRO A 322 8.08 -0.24 33.62
C PRO A 322 8.85 1.08 33.75
N GLU A 323 9.92 1.15 34.56
CA GLU A 323 10.61 2.41 34.91
C GLU A 323 11.91 2.66 34.11
N SER A 324 11.89 2.60 32.79
CA SER A 324 13.04 3.10 32.01
C SER A 324 12.66 3.41 30.56
N VAL A 325 11.86 4.48 30.39
CA VAL A 325 11.69 5.19 29.11
C VAL A 325 12.03 6.65 29.33
#